data_c06fc36f51c38e5c7c3e34b96d3c3914
#
_entry.id   c06fc36f51c38e5c7c3e34b96d3c3914
#
_cell.length_a   1.000
_cell.length_b   1.000
_cell.length_c   1.000
_cell.angle_alpha   90.00
_cell.angle_beta   90.00
_cell.angle_gamma   90.00
#
_symmetry.space_group_name_H-M   'P 1'
#
loop_
_entity.id
_entity.type
_entity.pdbx_description
1 polymer ?
#
loop_
_entity_poly.entity_id
_entity_poly.type
_entity_poly.pdbx_seq_one_letter_code
_entity_poly.pdbx_strand_id
1 'polypeptide(L)'
;MFSNWFSGDECGQYRKSPHKQRMDHVGSSLLELRYANEVIRQHLHEWLRFSRHLEERGLTLPATDGDMVRQYLARRTAKTSASRSRVLRASVRIFLDTDERGQFRRRVGSPPVTPTWFAPILKPYLLFVQTHRGLAAKTARKYTQKLSAFAQYLEGAGVTELDRITPGHVREFYENAKNNAPRRSYGSTLRVFFRWAAGQGWLSSSLRDAVPRPRQYRYVNLPDVLGQTEVDRVLAAVDRSTPLGRRDYAVLVLAARYGLRPCDIRQLTLDEIDWREARIDLRQVKNGRPLVLPLLPEVAGALSAYLLDGRPVSTNRTVFLRHNAPFEPFAVENNLATIMRDALRRVGLADRPGRRGLYLFRHTLATRLLAVGQPLKAIADVLGHASTQTTYGYTRVEVDGLRSVAISAEEVIR
;
A
#
# COMPACT_ATOMS: atom_id res chain seq x y z
N MET A 1 -10.32 6.09 35.77
CA MET A 1 -11.49 6.07 34.89
C MET A 1 -11.94 4.63 34.60
N PHE A 2 -11.05 3.72 34.27
CA PHE A 2 -11.37 2.36 33.80
C PHE A 2 -11.35 1.27 34.88
N SER A 3 -11.37 1.59 36.16
CA SER A 3 -11.30 0.59 37.28
C SER A 3 -12.35 -0.51 37.17
N ASN A 4 -13.57 -0.16 36.74
CA ASN A 4 -14.69 -1.11 36.59
C ASN A 4 -14.57 -2.04 35.35
N TRP A 5 -13.52 -1.86 34.54
CA TRP A 5 -13.26 -2.71 33.38
C TRP A 5 -12.34 -3.89 33.72
N PHE A 6 -11.82 -3.90 34.91
CA PHE A 6 -11.02 -4.99 35.50
C PHE A 6 -11.81 -5.73 36.56
N SER A 7 -11.55 -7.01 36.76
CA SER A 7 -12.15 -7.86 37.76
C SER A 7 -11.10 -8.38 38.75
N GLY A 8 -11.53 -8.67 39.97
CA GLY A 8 -10.68 -9.27 41.02
C GLY A 8 -9.38 -8.50 41.26
N ASP A 9 -8.27 -9.23 41.36
CA ASP A 9 -6.94 -8.69 41.65
C ASP A 9 -6.43 -7.69 40.60
N GLU A 10 -6.85 -7.81 39.33
CA GLU A 10 -6.41 -6.90 38.28
C GLU A 10 -6.90 -5.46 38.53
N CYS A 11 -8.06 -5.26 39.16
CA CYS A 11 -8.54 -3.93 39.56
C CYS A 11 -7.59 -3.26 40.57
N GLY A 12 -7.13 -4.03 41.59
CA GLY A 12 -6.16 -3.56 42.55
C GLY A 12 -4.81 -3.22 41.92
N GLN A 13 -4.33 -4.07 41.03
CA GLN A 13 -3.09 -3.89 40.28
C GLN A 13 -3.16 -2.64 39.37
N TYR A 14 -4.27 -2.45 38.65
CA TYR A 14 -4.49 -1.27 37.82
C TYR A 14 -4.47 0.02 38.64
N ARG A 15 -5.14 0.05 39.83
CA ARG A 15 -5.15 1.23 40.70
C ARG A 15 -3.79 1.61 41.23
N LYS A 16 -2.93 0.64 41.49
CA LYS A 16 -1.57 0.80 42.03
C LYS A 16 -0.50 0.97 40.98
N SER A 17 -0.82 0.73 39.66
CA SER A 17 0.15 0.78 38.61
C SER A 17 0.74 2.20 38.44
N PRO A 18 2.06 2.34 38.34
CA PRO A 18 2.72 3.61 38.08
C PRO A 18 2.32 4.19 36.70
N HIS A 19 1.83 3.33 35.81
CA HIS A 19 1.39 3.75 34.48
C HIS A 19 -0.13 3.95 34.35
N LYS A 20 -0.86 3.96 35.48
CA LYS A 20 -2.32 4.13 35.52
C LYS A 20 -2.78 5.40 34.77
N GLN A 21 -2.13 6.53 35.08
CA GLN A 21 -2.49 7.81 34.45
C GLN A 21 -2.37 7.75 32.92
N ARG A 22 -1.32 7.09 32.44
CA ARG A 22 -1.15 6.88 31.00
C ARG A 22 -2.20 5.93 30.40
N MET A 23 -2.56 4.86 31.09
CA MET A 23 -3.63 3.95 30.67
C MET A 23 -4.97 4.68 30.58
N ASP A 24 -5.28 5.52 31.58
CA ASP A 24 -6.47 6.37 31.58
C ASP A 24 -6.49 7.33 30.40
N HIS A 25 -5.38 8.03 30.18
CA HIS A 25 -5.24 9.00 29.09
C HIS A 25 -5.41 8.35 27.71
N VAL A 26 -4.66 7.28 27.45
CA VAL A 26 -4.73 6.57 26.17
C VAL A 26 -6.11 5.92 25.96
N GLY A 27 -6.67 5.34 27.03
CA GLY A 27 -8.01 4.75 26.98
C GLY A 27 -9.10 5.78 26.67
N SER A 28 -9.04 6.97 27.26
CA SER A 28 -9.95 8.08 26.96
C SER A 28 -9.84 8.55 25.52
N SER A 29 -8.61 8.68 25.02
CA SER A 29 -8.37 9.01 23.61
C SER A 29 -8.95 7.97 22.65
N LEU A 30 -8.90 6.67 23.01
CA LEU A 30 -9.56 5.62 22.21
C LEU A 30 -11.09 5.74 22.23
N LEU A 31 -11.70 6.13 23.37
CA LEU A 31 -13.14 6.39 23.45
C LEU A 31 -13.55 7.57 22.54
N GLU A 32 -12.83 8.68 22.60
CA GLU A 32 -13.03 9.84 21.73
C GLU A 32 -12.92 9.48 20.24
N LEU A 33 -12.00 8.59 19.90
CA LEU A 33 -11.82 8.06 18.56
C LEU A 33 -12.82 6.96 18.18
N ARG A 34 -13.85 6.73 19.04
CA ARG A 34 -14.95 5.78 18.83
C ARG A 34 -14.50 4.31 18.66
N TYR A 35 -13.45 3.90 19.38
CA TYR A 35 -13.13 2.48 19.50
C TYR A 35 -14.21 1.77 20.31
N ALA A 36 -14.52 0.52 19.95
CA ALA A 36 -15.47 -0.29 20.71
C ALA A 36 -14.92 -0.56 22.11
N ASN A 37 -15.79 -0.53 23.13
CA ASN A 37 -15.44 -0.74 24.52
C ASN A 37 -14.67 -2.06 24.74
N GLU A 38 -15.07 -3.12 24.04
CA GLU A 38 -14.39 -4.42 24.12
C GLU A 38 -12.93 -4.34 23.61
N VAL A 39 -12.68 -3.56 22.55
CA VAL A 39 -11.32 -3.35 22.02
C VAL A 39 -10.48 -2.56 23.02
N ILE A 40 -11.06 -1.52 23.63
CA ILE A 40 -10.37 -0.72 24.65
C ILE A 40 -10.05 -1.58 25.87
N ARG A 41 -11.00 -2.43 26.29
CA ARG A 41 -10.80 -3.37 27.40
C ARG A 41 -9.63 -4.31 27.12
N GLN A 42 -9.57 -4.89 25.94
CA GLN A 42 -8.45 -5.74 25.52
C GLN A 42 -7.11 -5.00 25.57
N HIS A 43 -7.08 -3.73 25.13
CA HIS A 43 -5.88 -2.90 25.24
C HIS A 43 -5.49 -2.62 26.69
N LEU A 44 -6.44 -2.25 27.55
CA LEU A 44 -6.18 -1.97 28.96
C LEU A 44 -5.58 -3.19 29.68
N HIS A 45 -6.13 -4.38 29.47
CA HIS A 45 -5.57 -5.61 30.05
C HIS A 45 -4.14 -5.89 29.56
N GLU A 46 -3.84 -5.64 28.30
CA GLU A 46 -2.48 -5.85 27.78
C GLU A 46 -1.51 -4.76 28.29
N TRP A 47 -1.96 -3.51 28.42
CA TRP A 47 -1.16 -2.43 29.00
C TRP A 47 -0.85 -2.67 30.47
N LEU A 48 -1.79 -3.19 31.23
CA LEU A 48 -1.55 -3.58 32.63
C LEU A 48 -0.49 -4.67 32.73
N ARG A 49 -0.55 -5.69 31.89
CA ARG A 49 0.47 -6.75 31.83
C ARG A 49 1.83 -6.21 31.41
N PHE A 50 1.85 -5.31 30.45
CA PHE A 50 3.08 -4.66 30.00
C PHE A 50 3.66 -3.75 31.09
N SER A 51 2.83 -2.99 31.80
CA SER A 51 3.24 -2.18 32.95
C SER A 51 3.91 -3.03 34.04
N ARG A 52 3.31 -4.14 34.43
CA ARG A 52 3.90 -5.09 35.40
C ARG A 52 5.26 -5.62 34.94
N HIS A 53 5.38 -5.94 33.68
CA HIS A 53 6.64 -6.39 33.11
C HIS A 53 7.75 -5.32 33.19
N LEU A 54 7.40 -4.03 33.06
CA LEU A 54 8.33 -2.93 33.26
C LEU A 54 8.70 -2.79 34.75
N GLU A 55 7.71 -2.85 35.65
CA GLU A 55 7.91 -2.76 37.10
C GLU A 55 8.83 -3.88 37.63
N GLU A 56 8.61 -5.13 37.20
CA GLU A 56 9.45 -6.28 37.59
C GLU A 56 10.95 -6.09 37.16
N ARG A 57 11.23 -5.21 36.25
CA ARG A 57 12.57 -4.90 35.75
C ARG A 57 13.10 -3.54 36.18
N GLY A 58 12.36 -2.82 36.99
CA GLY A 58 12.72 -1.46 37.42
C GLY A 58 12.82 -0.46 36.26
N LEU A 59 12.08 -0.70 35.16
CA LEU A 59 12.13 0.15 33.96
C LEU A 59 10.97 1.15 33.93
N THR A 60 11.26 2.34 33.46
CA THR A 60 10.25 3.39 33.20
C THR A 60 9.94 3.47 31.69
N LEU A 61 8.78 4.03 31.31
CA LEU A 61 8.40 4.19 29.93
C LEU A 61 9.43 4.97 29.07
N PRO A 62 10.03 6.07 29.53
CA PRO A 62 11.07 6.78 28.76
C PRO A 62 12.34 5.97 28.53
N ALA A 63 12.66 5.02 29.44
CA ALA A 63 13.84 4.15 29.34
C ALA A 63 13.56 2.84 28.59
N THR A 64 12.35 2.68 28.05
CA THR A 64 11.94 1.47 27.32
C THR A 64 12.56 1.46 25.93
N ASP A 65 13.58 0.64 25.71
CA ASP A 65 14.20 0.48 24.41
C ASP A 65 13.44 -0.49 23.48
N GLY A 66 13.80 -0.45 22.19
CA GLY A 66 13.16 -1.29 21.18
C GLY A 66 13.47 -2.78 21.34
N ASP A 67 14.58 -3.16 21.97
CA ASP A 67 14.96 -4.56 22.20
C ASP A 67 14.14 -5.18 23.30
N MET A 68 13.93 -4.48 24.38
CA MET A 68 13.06 -4.93 25.47
C MET A 68 11.62 -5.14 24.98
N VAL A 69 11.09 -4.19 24.19
CA VAL A 69 9.75 -4.36 23.60
C VAL A 69 9.70 -5.58 22.69
N ARG A 70 10.74 -5.84 21.89
CA ARG A 70 10.83 -7.04 21.06
C ARG A 70 10.83 -8.33 21.90
N GLN A 71 11.59 -8.37 22.99
CA GLN A 71 11.65 -9.52 23.88
C GLN A 71 10.30 -9.79 24.57
N TYR A 72 9.66 -8.73 25.09
CA TYR A 72 8.31 -8.86 25.67
C TYR A 72 7.32 -9.42 24.65
N LEU A 73 7.27 -8.82 23.46
CA LEU A 73 6.36 -9.26 22.41
C LEU A 73 6.68 -10.68 21.92
N ALA A 74 7.94 -11.06 21.80
CA ALA A 74 8.34 -12.41 21.42
C ALA A 74 7.79 -13.46 22.40
N ARG A 75 7.94 -13.23 23.73
CA ARG A 75 7.39 -14.10 24.76
C ARG A 75 5.86 -14.18 24.71
N ARG A 76 5.19 -13.02 24.57
CA ARG A 76 3.72 -12.93 24.56
C ARG A 76 3.10 -13.54 23.30
N THR A 77 3.80 -13.55 22.19
CA THR A 77 3.27 -14.03 20.90
C THR A 77 3.70 -15.46 20.56
N ALA A 78 4.61 -16.06 21.30
CA ALA A 78 5.19 -17.38 21.01
C ALA A 78 4.15 -18.51 20.81
N LYS A 79 3.04 -18.45 21.55
CA LYS A 79 1.97 -19.48 21.52
C LYS A 79 0.63 -18.91 21.06
N THR A 80 0.62 -17.79 20.30
CA THR A 80 -0.63 -17.14 19.89
C THR A 80 -0.80 -17.18 18.37
N SER A 81 -2.05 -17.14 17.90
CA SER A 81 -2.34 -17.05 16.47
C SER A 81 -1.76 -15.77 15.85
N ALA A 82 -1.50 -15.78 14.55
CA ALA A 82 -1.00 -14.61 13.82
C ALA A 82 -1.91 -13.38 13.96
N SER A 83 -3.22 -13.59 14.06
CA SER A 83 -4.20 -12.52 14.28
C SER A 83 -4.03 -11.90 15.67
N ARG A 84 -4.00 -12.71 16.72
CA ARG A 84 -3.82 -12.26 18.11
C ARG A 84 -2.46 -11.61 18.33
N SER A 85 -1.39 -12.16 17.74
CA SER A 85 -0.06 -11.56 17.76
C SER A 85 -0.05 -10.14 17.16
N ARG A 86 -0.86 -9.91 16.14
CA ARG A 86 -1.00 -8.59 15.52
C ARG A 86 -1.68 -7.59 16.46
N VAL A 87 -2.73 -8.04 17.14
CA VAL A 87 -3.45 -7.21 18.13
C VAL A 87 -2.54 -6.86 19.31
N LEU A 88 -1.81 -7.82 19.87
CA LEU A 88 -0.86 -7.58 20.97
C LEU A 88 0.22 -6.56 20.61
N ARG A 89 0.82 -6.70 19.43
CA ARG A 89 1.81 -5.74 18.94
C ARG A 89 1.21 -4.35 18.75
N ALA A 90 -0.02 -4.26 18.25
CA ALA A 90 -0.72 -2.99 18.09
C ALA A 90 -1.02 -2.35 19.46
N SER A 91 -1.45 -3.15 20.45
CA SER A 91 -1.76 -2.69 21.80
C SER A 91 -0.55 -2.02 22.47
N VAL A 92 0.58 -2.73 22.53
CA VAL A 92 1.81 -2.18 23.12
C VAL A 92 2.27 -0.92 22.39
N ARG A 93 2.16 -0.93 21.05
CA ARG A 93 2.52 0.25 20.23
C ARG A 93 1.63 1.44 20.54
N ILE A 94 0.32 1.27 20.60
CA ILE A 94 -0.62 2.33 20.96
C ILE A 94 -0.21 2.95 22.29
N PHE A 95 0.09 2.11 23.29
CA PHE A 95 0.49 2.56 24.61
C PHE A 95 1.79 3.38 24.62
N LEU A 96 2.77 3.00 23.80
CA LEU A 96 4.07 3.67 23.72
C LEU A 96 4.06 4.92 22.83
N ASP A 97 3.34 4.87 21.70
CA ASP A 97 3.42 5.90 20.65
C ASP A 97 2.35 7.01 20.79
N THR A 98 1.42 6.93 21.75
CA THR A 98 0.46 8.00 22.03
C THR A 98 1.18 9.17 22.72
N ASP A 99 1.07 10.37 22.18
CA ASP A 99 1.64 11.57 22.79
C ASP A 99 0.78 12.11 23.95
N GLU A 100 1.25 13.18 24.61
CA GLU A 100 0.54 13.80 25.72
C GLU A 100 -0.81 14.43 25.33
N ARG A 101 -1.03 14.67 24.03
CA ARG A 101 -2.28 15.17 23.47
C ARG A 101 -3.24 14.07 23.05
N GLY A 102 -2.95 12.79 23.36
CA GLY A 102 -3.75 11.65 22.96
C GLY A 102 -3.67 11.29 21.47
N GLN A 103 -2.75 11.93 20.73
CA GLN A 103 -2.60 11.66 19.30
C GLN A 103 -1.69 10.45 19.09
N PHE A 104 -2.20 9.45 18.36
CA PHE A 104 -1.36 8.35 17.92
C PHE A 104 -0.38 8.83 16.86
N ARG A 105 0.89 8.78 17.19
CA ARG A 105 1.93 8.87 16.15
C ARG A 105 1.83 7.61 15.29
N ARG A 106 1.09 7.72 14.21
CA ARG A 106 1.06 6.68 13.18
C ARG A 106 2.47 6.56 12.61
N ARG A 107 3.25 5.61 13.13
CA ARG A 107 4.53 5.29 12.49
C ARG A 107 4.21 4.78 11.08
N VAL A 108 4.34 5.67 10.12
CA VAL A 108 4.50 5.29 8.73
C VAL A 108 5.78 4.46 8.69
N GLY A 109 5.71 3.15 8.81
CA GLY A 109 6.79 2.17 8.96
C GLY A 109 8.14 2.80 9.36
N SER A 110 8.86 2.23 10.29
CA SER A 110 10.17 2.79 10.69
C SER A 110 10.92 3.18 9.43
N PRO A 111 11.47 4.41 9.36
CA PRO A 111 12.33 4.76 8.24
C PRO A 111 13.41 3.67 8.14
N PRO A 112 13.84 3.31 6.93
CA PRO A 112 14.93 2.37 6.79
C PRO A 112 16.11 2.89 7.59
N VAL A 113 16.73 2.04 8.38
CA VAL A 113 17.97 2.40 9.08
C VAL A 113 19.03 2.63 8.00
N THR A 114 19.38 3.89 7.81
CA THR A 114 20.46 4.27 6.89
C THR A 114 21.76 4.25 7.69
N PRO A 115 22.80 3.53 7.24
CA PRO A 115 24.10 3.58 7.88
C PRO A 115 24.62 5.01 8.02
N THR A 116 25.30 5.29 9.12
CA THR A 116 25.80 6.65 9.46
C THR A 116 26.72 7.21 8.39
N TRP A 117 27.59 6.37 7.82
CA TRP A 117 28.51 6.75 6.74
C TRP A 117 27.80 7.16 5.44
N PHE A 118 26.60 6.56 5.18
CA PHE A 118 25.86 6.78 3.93
C PHE A 118 24.84 7.90 4.04
N ALA A 119 24.43 8.29 5.24
CA ALA A 119 23.43 9.34 5.45
C ALA A 119 23.82 10.72 4.83
N PRO A 120 25.08 11.19 4.93
CA PRO A 120 25.53 12.42 4.27
C PRO A 120 25.46 12.38 2.75
N ILE A 121 25.59 11.20 2.16
CA ILE A 121 25.53 10.96 0.71
C ILE A 121 24.08 10.89 0.22
N LEU A 122 23.23 10.22 0.99
CA LEU A 122 21.84 10.00 0.64
C LEU A 122 21.00 11.28 0.65
N LYS A 123 21.26 12.17 1.60
CA LYS A 123 20.48 13.42 1.77
C LYS A 123 20.53 14.33 0.54
N PRO A 124 21.70 14.72 0.01
CA PRO A 124 21.79 15.55 -1.19
C PRO A 124 21.26 14.83 -2.44
N TYR A 125 21.43 13.52 -2.55
CA TYR A 125 20.83 12.75 -3.63
C TYR A 125 19.30 12.79 -3.62
N LEU A 126 18.67 12.63 -2.46
CA LEU A 126 17.22 12.71 -2.34
C LEU A 126 16.70 14.10 -2.68
N LEU A 127 17.40 15.15 -2.26
CA LEU A 127 17.10 16.52 -2.66
C LEU A 127 17.17 16.67 -4.18
N PHE A 128 18.25 16.22 -4.80
CA PHE A 128 18.43 16.26 -6.26
C PHE A 128 17.28 15.57 -7.01
N VAL A 129 16.89 14.36 -6.61
CA VAL A 129 15.83 13.63 -7.33
C VAL A 129 14.44 14.23 -7.11
N GLN A 130 14.22 14.91 -6.00
CA GLN A 130 12.96 15.62 -5.72
C GLN A 130 12.88 16.95 -6.49
N THR A 131 13.94 17.77 -6.46
CA THR A 131 13.95 19.11 -7.07
C THR A 131 14.13 19.05 -8.58
N HIS A 132 15.15 18.32 -9.07
CA HIS A 132 15.52 18.32 -10.49
C HIS A 132 14.79 17.24 -11.32
N ARG A 133 14.30 16.17 -10.68
CA ARG A 133 13.56 15.11 -11.38
C ARG A 133 12.09 15.07 -11.04
N GLY A 134 11.60 15.95 -10.19
CA GLY A 134 10.20 16.03 -9.82
C GLY A 134 9.64 14.73 -9.21
N LEU A 135 10.49 13.90 -8.55
CA LEU A 135 10.04 12.62 -8.02
C LEU A 135 9.13 12.83 -6.81
N ALA A 136 7.95 12.20 -6.87
CA ALA A 136 7.01 12.21 -5.75
C ALA A 136 7.66 11.63 -4.47
N ALA A 137 7.29 12.18 -3.31
CA ALA A 137 7.80 11.77 -2.00
C ALA A 137 7.75 10.24 -1.76
N LYS A 138 6.69 9.58 -2.25
CA LYS A 138 6.57 8.12 -2.20
C LYS A 138 7.68 7.39 -2.97
N THR A 139 8.12 7.94 -4.10
CA THR A 139 9.22 7.37 -4.91
C THR A 139 10.56 7.63 -4.23
N ALA A 140 10.77 8.85 -3.71
CA ALA A 140 11.97 9.20 -2.94
C ALA A 140 12.13 8.27 -1.73
N ARG A 141 11.05 7.99 -0.98
CA ARG A 141 11.07 7.04 0.13
C ARG A 141 11.47 5.61 -0.29
N LYS A 142 10.97 5.14 -1.45
CA LYS A 142 11.40 3.84 -1.99
C LYS A 142 12.88 3.84 -2.38
N TYR A 143 13.40 4.95 -2.88
CA TYR A 143 14.82 5.11 -3.17
C TYR A 143 15.63 5.04 -1.89
N THR A 144 15.22 5.77 -0.83
CA THR A 144 15.82 5.67 0.50
C THR A 144 15.91 4.23 0.97
N GLN A 145 14.79 3.50 0.96
CA GLN A 145 14.74 2.10 1.41
C GLN A 145 15.75 1.21 0.68
N LYS A 146 15.84 1.36 -0.64
CA LYS A 146 16.71 0.50 -1.45
C LYS A 146 18.18 0.87 -1.31
N LEU A 147 18.48 2.16 -1.30
CA LEU A 147 19.86 2.63 -1.15
C LEU A 147 20.37 2.36 0.27
N SER A 148 19.54 2.50 1.30
CA SER A 148 19.92 2.10 2.66
C SER A 148 20.18 0.60 2.78
N ALA A 149 19.38 -0.24 2.10
CA ALA A 149 19.63 -1.69 2.07
C ALA A 149 20.95 -2.04 1.35
N PHE A 150 21.28 -1.32 0.27
CA PHE A 150 22.57 -1.47 -0.40
C PHE A 150 23.74 -1.02 0.49
N ALA A 151 23.60 0.13 1.16
CA ALA A 151 24.60 0.65 2.08
C ALA A 151 24.84 -0.28 3.29
N GLN A 152 23.76 -0.89 3.83
CA GLN A 152 23.89 -1.90 4.89
C GLN A 152 24.65 -3.16 4.42
N TYR A 153 24.38 -3.60 3.19
CA TYR A 153 25.14 -4.70 2.59
C TYR A 153 26.62 -4.35 2.48
N LEU A 154 26.97 -3.16 1.98
CA LEU A 154 28.34 -2.69 1.86
C LEU A 154 29.03 -2.59 3.23
N GLU A 155 28.35 -2.05 4.23
CA GLU A 155 28.86 -2.00 5.62
C GLU A 155 29.16 -3.38 6.17
N GLY A 156 28.28 -4.36 5.90
CA GLY A 156 28.52 -5.77 6.25
C GLY A 156 29.69 -6.42 5.50
N ALA A 157 30.06 -5.88 4.33
CA ALA A 157 31.23 -6.27 3.55
C ALA A 157 32.49 -5.44 3.91
N GLY A 158 32.44 -4.59 4.93
CA GLY A 158 33.55 -3.74 5.35
C GLY A 158 33.79 -2.51 4.47
N VAL A 159 32.83 -2.14 3.60
CA VAL A 159 32.92 -1.00 2.68
C VAL A 159 32.08 0.16 3.19
N THR A 160 32.72 1.21 3.65
CA THR A 160 32.09 2.41 4.21
C THR A 160 32.44 3.71 3.46
N GLU A 161 33.07 3.58 2.30
CA GLU A 161 33.47 4.69 1.42
C GLU A 161 33.00 4.40 0.00
N LEU A 162 32.53 5.43 -0.73
CA LEU A 162 31.97 5.26 -2.07
C LEU A 162 33.00 4.81 -3.10
N ASP A 163 34.22 5.32 -3.01
CA ASP A 163 35.31 5.02 -3.94
C ASP A 163 35.83 3.57 -3.84
N ARG A 164 35.57 2.91 -2.70
CA ARG A 164 35.88 1.47 -2.49
C ARG A 164 34.83 0.52 -3.03
N ILE A 165 33.74 1.04 -3.57
CA ILE A 165 32.69 0.19 -4.17
C ILE A 165 33.20 -0.38 -5.49
N THR A 166 33.19 -1.70 -5.59
CA THR A 166 33.62 -2.42 -6.80
C THR A 166 32.42 -2.93 -7.62
N PRO A 167 32.60 -3.21 -8.91
CA PRO A 167 31.60 -3.92 -9.72
C PRO A 167 31.17 -5.26 -9.13
N GLY A 168 32.07 -5.93 -8.38
CA GLY A 168 31.79 -7.19 -7.67
C GLY A 168 30.71 -7.00 -6.61
N HIS A 169 30.86 -6.00 -5.73
CA HIS A 169 29.86 -5.67 -4.69
C HIS A 169 28.47 -5.40 -5.29
N VAL A 170 28.41 -4.68 -6.42
CA VAL A 170 27.14 -4.37 -7.08
C VAL A 170 26.46 -5.63 -7.61
N ARG A 171 27.21 -6.53 -8.24
CA ARG A 171 26.71 -7.80 -8.79
C ARG A 171 26.21 -8.72 -7.67
N GLU A 172 27.02 -8.92 -6.64
CA GLU A 172 26.70 -9.79 -5.52
C GLU A 172 25.45 -9.32 -4.79
N PHE A 173 25.33 -8.02 -4.46
CA PHE A 173 24.13 -7.46 -3.88
C PHE A 173 22.88 -7.72 -4.76
N TYR A 174 23.04 -7.56 -6.07
CA TYR A 174 21.96 -7.75 -7.02
C TYR A 174 21.52 -9.22 -7.10
N GLU A 175 22.47 -10.16 -7.05
CA GLU A 175 22.23 -11.60 -7.11
C GLU A 175 21.61 -12.14 -5.82
N ASN A 176 22.03 -11.62 -4.68
CA ASN A 176 21.50 -11.97 -3.36
C ASN A 176 20.06 -11.47 -3.12
N ALA A 177 19.55 -10.56 -3.95
CA ALA A 177 18.15 -10.17 -3.90
C ALA A 177 17.24 -11.34 -4.32
N LYS A 178 16.59 -11.98 -3.34
CA LYS A 178 15.88 -13.28 -3.41
C LYS A 178 14.74 -13.40 -4.45
N ASN A 179 14.31 -12.31 -5.12
CA ASN A 179 13.19 -12.32 -6.07
C ASN A 179 13.42 -11.41 -7.29
N ASN A 180 12.93 -11.79 -8.47
CA ASN A 180 13.09 -11.03 -9.72
C ASN A 180 12.48 -9.61 -9.71
N ALA A 181 11.36 -9.40 -9.04
CA ALA A 181 10.71 -8.09 -8.98
C ALA A 181 11.48 -7.05 -8.13
N PRO A 182 12.00 -7.39 -6.93
CA PRO A 182 12.95 -6.55 -6.20
C PRO A 182 14.22 -6.27 -7.00
N ARG A 183 14.82 -7.26 -7.66
CA ARG A 183 16.04 -7.10 -8.47
C ARG A 183 15.93 -5.97 -9.48
N ARG A 184 14.86 -5.95 -10.29
CA ARG A 184 14.63 -4.89 -11.29
C ARG A 184 14.53 -3.51 -10.66
N SER A 185 13.84 -3.45 -9.53
CA SER A 185 13.60 -2.22 -8.79
C SER A 185 14.88 -1.69 -8.13
N TYR A 186 15.75 -2.57 -7.61
CA TYR A 186 17.09 -2.21 -7.14
C TYR A 186 17.97 -1.72 -8.29
N GLY A 187 18.03 -2.47 -9.39
CA GLY A 187 18.85 -2.11 -10.54
C GLY A 187 18.51 -0.73 -11.13
N SER A 188 17.23 -0.39 -11.23
CA SER A 188 16.85 0.96 -11.70
C SER A 188 17.27 2.06 -10.73
N THR A 189 17.13 1.84 -9.42
CA THR A 189 17.51 2.81 -8.40
C THR A 189 19.03 3.01 -8.35
N LEU A 190 19.80 1.91 -8.33
CA LEU A 190 21.26 1.95 -8.31
C LEU A 190 21.83 2.66 -9.54
N ARG A 191 21.31 2.38 -10.74
CA ARG A 191 21.78 3.08 -11.97
C ARG A 191 21.56 4.58 -11.93
N VAL A 192 20.44 5.03 -11.36
CA VAL A 192 20.17 6.48 -11.23
C VAL A 192 21.09 7.09 -10.18
N PHE A 193 21.29 6.41 -9.07
CA PHE A 193 22.20 6.85 -8.00
C PHE A 193 23.64 6.93 -8.48
N PHE A 194 24.17 5.87 -9.11
CA PHE A 194 25.55 5.84 -9.60
C PHE A 194 25.81 6.89 -10.69
N ARG A 195 24.82 7.15 -11.55
CA ARG A 195 24.92 8.24 -12.54
C ARG A 195 25.08 9.60 -11.88
N TRP A 196 24.29 9.85 -10.84
CA TRP A 196 24.36 11.09 -10.11
C TRP A 196 25.68 11.20 -9.33
N ALA A 197 26.08 10.19 -8.61
CA ALA A 197 27.29 10.18 -7.81
C ALA A 197 28.57 10.30 -8.69
N ALA A 198 28.57 9.69 -9.87
CA ALA A 198 29.63 9.88 -10.85
C ALA A 198 29.68 11.32 -11.40
N GLY A 199 28.51 11.95 -11.61
CA GLY A 199 28.42 13.36 -11.98
C GLY A 199 28.89 14.33 -10.90
N GLN A 200 28.94 13.88 -9.62
CA GLN A 200 29.54 14.62 -8.51
C GLN A 200 31.05 14.33 -8.35
N GLY A 201 31.62 13.47 -9.15
CA GLY A 201 33.02 13.02 -9.01
C GLY A 201 33.27 12.05 -7.85
N TRP A 202 32.21 11.51 -7.23
CA TRP A 202 32.31 10.63 -6.05
C TRP A 202 32.51 9.15 -6.41
N LEU A 203 32.24 8.78 -7.65
CA LEU A 203 32.33 7.40 -8.13
C LEU A 203 32.85 7.32 -9.56
N SER A 204 33.50 6.21 -9.91
CA SER A 204 33.77 5.89 -11.30
C SER A 204 32.48 5.64 -12.10
N SER A 205 32.43 6.11 -13.33
CA SER A 205 31.30 5.89 -14.26
C SER A 205 31.06 4.40 -14.56
N SER A 206 32.07 3.56 -14.40
CA SER A 206 32.02 2.09 -14.62
C SER A 206 31.03 1.35 -13.70
N LEU A 207 30.78 1.85 -12.49
CA LEU A 207 29.85 1.20 -11.55
C LEU A 207 28.40 1.18 -12.06
N ARG A 208 27.98 2.17 -12.84
CA ARG A 208 26.65 2.20 -13.45
C ARG A 208 26.45 1.00 -14.39
N ASP A 209 27.48 0.63 -15.12
CA ASP A 209 27.40 -0.44 -16.12
C ASP A 209 27.59 -1.83 -15.48
N ALA A 210 28.13 -1.86 -14.27
CA ALA A 210 28.17 -3.08 -13.43
C ALA A 210 26.78 -3.54 -12.95
N VAL A 211 25.77 -2.66 -12.95
CA VAL A 211 24.40 -3.03 -12.56
C VAL A 211 23.76 -3.88 -13.67
N PRO A 212 23.44 -5.16 -13.42
CA PRO A 212 22.89 -6.05 -14.43
C PRO A 212 21.62 -5.48 -15.08
N ARG A 213 21.51 -5.65 -16.39
CA ARG A 213 20.34 -5.28 -17.18
C ARG A 213 19.68 -6.57 -17.69
N PRO A 214 18.83 -7.23 -16.89
CA PRO A 214 18.16 -8.43 -17.38
C PRO A 214 17.34 -8.08 -18.63
N ARG A 215 17.48 -8.89 -19.67
CA ARG A 215 16.66 -8.73 -20.89
C ARG A 215 15.19 -8.72 -20.50
N GLN A 216 14.52 -7.65 -20.80
CA GLN A 216 13.08 -7.57 -20.63
C GLN A 216 12.46 -7.84 -22.00
N TYR A 217 11.93 -9.02 -22.16
CA TYR A 217 10.96 -9.21 -23.20
C TYR A 217 9.70 -8.44 -22.78
N ARG A 218 9.57 -7.21 -23.29
CA ARG A 218 8.31 -6.49 -23.13
C ARG A 218 7.23 -7.43 -23.67
N TYR A 219 6.22 -7.74 -22.84
CA TYR A 219 5.04 -8.45 -23.32
C TYR A 219 5.09 -10.00 -23.38
N VAL A 220 5.95 -10.65 -22.64
CA VAL A 220 5.93 -12.13 -22.52
C VAL A 220 4.64 -12.63 -21.88
N ASN A 221 4.06 -11.86 -20.97
CA ASN A 221 2.83 -12.25 -20.29
C ASN A 221 1.64 -11.46 -20.88
N LEU A 222 0.61 -12.17 -21.29
CA LEU A 222 -0.67 -11.57 -21.59
C LEU A 222 -1.23 -10.86 -20.36
N PRO A 223 -1.98 -9.76 -20.51
CA PRO A 223 -2.68 -9.15 -19.39
C PRO A 223 -3.63 -10.13 -18.74
N ASP A 224 -3.59 -10.22 -17.41
CA ASP A 224 -4.59 -10.96 -16.65
C ASP A 224 -5.95 -10.28 -16.80
N VAL A 225 -6.96 -10.99 -17.22
CA VAL A 225 -8.33 -10.52 -17.41
C VAL A 225 -9.34 -11.46 -16.78
N LEU A 226 -10.53 -10.97 -16.52
CA LEU A 226 -11.71 -11.73 -16.15
C LEU A 226 -12.67 -11.81 -17.33
N GLY A 227 -13.37 -12.92 -17.49
CA GLY A 227 -14.56 -13.00 -18.33
C GLY A 227 -15.67 -12.09 -17.82
N GLN A 228 -16.62 -11.69 -18.69
CA GLN A 228 -17.74 -10.82 -18.25
C GLN A 228 -18.55 -11.46 -17.13
N THR A 229 -18.88 -12.72 -17.25
CA THR A 229 -19.61 -13.49 -16.22
C THR A 229 -18.85 -13.55 -14.89
N GLU A 230 -17.52 -13.59 -14.92
CA GLU A 230 -16.71 -13.56 -13.71
C GLU A 230 -16.72 -12.14 -13.06
N VAL A 231 -16.68 -11.08 -13.87
CA VAL A 231 -16.84 -9.69 -13.36
C VAL A 231 -18.17 -9.55 -12.64
N ASP A 232 -19.25 -9.98 -13.27
CA ASP A 232 -20.60 -9.86 -12.71
C ASP A 232 -20.76 -10.72 -11.43
N ARG A 233 -20.20 -11.93 -11.41
CA ARG A 233 -20.15 -12.78 -10.21
C ARG A 233 -19.38 -12.13 -9.08
N VAL A 234 -18.23 -11.53 -9.36
CA VAL A 234 -17.39 -10.84 -8.34
C VAL A 234 -18.14 -9.65 -7.75
N LEU A 235 -18.84 -8.86 -8.56
CA LEU A 235 -19.65 -7.74 -8.09
C LEU A 235 -20.88 -8.22 -7.29
N ALA A 236 -21.57 -9.25 -7.77
CA ALA A 236 -22.75 -9.81 -7.10
C ALA A 236 -22.45 -10.47 -5.76
N ALA A 237 -21.22 -11.00 -5.58
CA ALA A 237 -20.82 -11.70 -4.35
C ALA A 237 -20.60 -10.78 -3.15
N VAL A 238 -20.65 -9.45 -3.34
CA VAL A 238 -20.47 -8.51 -2.24
C VAL A 238 -21.78 -8.33 -1.47
N ASP A 239 -21.75 -8.64 -0.18
CA ASP A 239 -22.89 -8.41 0.71
C ASP A 239 -23.13 -6.92 0.95
N ARG A 240 -24.09 -6.35 0.26
CA ARG A 240 -24.47 -4.92 0.34
C ARG A 240 -25.42 -4.61 1.49
N SER A 241 -25.84 -5.58 2.29
CA SER A 241 -26.65 -5.33 3.49
C SER A 241 -25.84 -4.62 4.57
N THR A 242 -24.51 -4.81 4.60
CA THR A 242 -23.61 -4.22 5.58
C THR A 242 -22.98 -2.90 5.10
N PRO A 243 -22.71 -1.95 6.02
CA PRO A 243 -21.97 -0.71 5.70
C PRO A 243 -20.63 -0.95 5.02
N LEU A 244 -19.89 -1.95 5.50
CA LEU A 244 -18.61 -2.37 4.92
C LEU A 244 -18.77 -2.88 3.50
N GLY A 245 -19.78 -3.71 3.26
CA GLY A 245 -20.04 -4.26 1.94
C GLY A 245 -20.51 -3.22 0.93
N ARG A 246 -21.32 -2.22 1.34
CA ARG A 246 -21.68 -1.07 0.47
C ARG A 246 -20.44 -0.31 0.04
N ARG A 247 -19.49 -0.05 0.95
CA ARG A 247 -18.19 0.55 0.61
C ARG A 247 -17.42 -0.29 -0.42
N ASP A 248 -17.28 -1.57 -0.13
CA ASP A 248 -16.47 -2.48 -0.95
C ASP A 248 -17.08 -2.65 -2.34
N TYR A 249 -18.41 -2.72 -2.43
CA TYR A 249 -19.14 -2.75 -3.70
C TYR A 249 -18.89 -1.47 -4.52
N ALA A 250 -19.03 -0.28 -3.92
CA ALA A 250 -18.79 1.00 -4.60
C ALA A 250 -17.34 1.10 -5.12
N VAL A 251 -16.36 0.65 -4.34
CA VAL A 251 -14.95 0.56 -4.78
C VAL A 251 -14.77 -0.36 -5.98
N LEU A 252 -15.40 -1.54 -5.95
CA LEU A 252 -15.29 -2.54 -7.02
C LEU A 252 -16.00 -2.08 -8.30
N VAL A 253 -17.17 -1.45 -8.19
CA VAL A 253 -17.91 -0.91 -9.35
C VAL A 253 -17.13 0.21 -10.04
N LEU A 254 -16.57 1.16 -9.29
CA LEU A 254 -15.68 2.19 -9.84
C LEU A 254 -14.49 1.59 -10.60
N ALA A 255 -13.87 0.55 -10.03
CA ALA A 255 -12.76 -0.14 -10.68
C ALA A 255 -13.20 -0.92 -11.92
N ALA A 256 -14.37 -1.56 -11.91
CA ALA A 256 -14.87 -2.37 -13.00
C ALA A 256 -15.41 -1.53 -14.18
N ARG A 257 -16.12 -0.43 -13.90
CA ARG A 257 -16.78 0.38 -14.93
C ARG A 257 -15.86 1.44 -15.54
N TYR A 258 -14.95 2.02 -14.76
CA TYR A 258 -14.03 3.05 -15.27
C TYR A 258 -12.57 2.62 -15.31
N GLY A 259 -12.23 1.45 -14.78
CA GLY A 259 -10.84 1.02 -14.70
C GLY A 259 -9.97 1.97 -13.85
N LEU A 260 -10.53 2.70 -12.91
CA LEU A 260 -9.78 3.65 -12.09
C LEU A 260 -8.65 2.98 -11.32
N ARG A 261 -7.55 3.71 -11.15
CA ARG A 261 -6.44 3.19 -10.35
C ARG A 261 -6.82 3.15 -8.86
N PRO A 262 -6.32 2.18 -8.09
CA PRO A 262 -6.61 2.11 -6.66
C PRO A 262 -6.29 3.39 -5.89
N CYS A 263 -5.28 4.15 -6.30
CA CYS A 263 -4.94 5.43 -5.68
C CYS A 263 -5.95 6.52 -5.99
N ASP A 264 -6.51 6.53 -7.20
CA ASP A 264 -7.52 7.51 -7.60
C ASP A 264 -8.85 7.22 -6.86
N ILE A 265 -9.30 5.96 -6.82
CA ILE A 265 -10.48 5.57 -6.02
C ILE A 265 -10.30 5.92 -4.54
N ARG A 266 -9.13 5.58 -3.96
CA ARG A 266 -8.86 5.82 -2.54
C ARG A 266 -8.87 7.29 -2.15
N GLN A 267 -8.47 8.19 -3.05
CA GLN A 267 -8.39 9.62 -2.81
C GLN A 267 -9.58 10.41 -3.33
N LEU A 268 -10.53 9.73 -3.98
CA LEU A 268 -11.77 10.38 -4.44
C LEU A 268 -12.43 11.12 -3.29
N THR A 269 -12.78 12.38 -3.53
CA THR A 269 -13.42 13.25 -2.56
C THR A 269 -14.90 13.47 -2.89
N LEU A 270 -15.68 13.93 -1.91
CA LEU A 270 -17.08 14.27 -2.09
C LEU A 270 -17.28 15.42 -3.08
N ASP A 271 -16.28 16.32 -3.17
CA ASP A 271 -16.32 17.50 -4.03
C ASP A 271 -16.06 17.15 -5.52
N GLU A 272 -15.47 15.98 -5.79
CA GLU A 272 -15.22 15.50 -7.13
C GLU A 272 -16.43 14.79 -7.75
N ILE A 273 -17.54 14.64 -7.03
CA ILE A 273 -18.78 14.02 -7.53
C ILE A 273 -19.84 15.12 -7.73
N ASP A 274 -20.07 15.46 -8.98
CA ASP A 274 -21.15 16.38 -9.36
C ASP A 274 -22.43 15.58 -9.68
N TRP A 275 -23.32 15.55 -8.69
CA TRP A 275 -24.59 14.83 -8.80
C TRP A 275 -25.58 15.50 -9.75
N ARG A 276 -25.50 16.83 -9.95
CA ARG A 276 -26.38 17.58 -10.84
C ARG A 276 -26.03 17.36 -12.30
N GLU A 277 -24.73 17.49 -12.60
CA GLU A 277 -24.21 17.29 -13.94
C GLU A 277 -23.95 15.81 -14.25
N ALA A 278 -24.26 14.90 -13.32
CA ALA A 278 -24.05 13.45 -13.42
C ALA A 278 -22.65 13.09 -13.89
N ARG A 279 -21.61 13.64 -13.26
CA ARG A 279 -20.20 13.40 -13.61
C ARG A 279 -19.29 13.30 -12.38
N ILE A 280 -18.13 12.72 -12.59
CA ILE A 280 -17.04 12.66 -11.62
C ILE A 280 -15.85 13.41 -12.22
N ASP A 281 -15.42 14.50 -11.59
CA ASP A 281 -14.34 15.37 -12.02
C ASP A 281 -13.13 15.14 -11.10
N LEU A 282 -12.25 14.20 -11.43
CA LEU A 282 -11.12 13.89 -10.58
C LEU A 282 -9.77 14.26 -11.20
N ARG A 283 -8.79 14.52 -10.36
CA ARG A 283 -7.40 14.68 -10.76
C ARG A 283 -6.61 13.42 -10.42
N GLN A 284 -6.09 12.75 -11.44
CA GLN A 284 -5.35 11.49 -11.26
C GLN A 284 -4.11 11.67 -10.38
N VAL A 285 -3.99 10.87 -9.32
CA VAL A 285 -2.92 10.93 -8.31
C VAL A 285 -1.52 10.71 -8.91
N LYS A 286 -1.43 9.85 -9.93
CA LYS A 286 -0.12 9.42 -10.47
C LYS A 286 0.52 10.45 -11.41
N ASN A 287 -0.28 11.17 -12.19
CA ASN A 287 0.21 12.05 -13.25
C ASN A 287 -0.37 13.47 -13.19
N GLY A 288 -1.25 13.76 -12.21
CA GLY A 288 -1.87 15.06 -12.02
C GLY A 288 -2.86 15.47 -13.14
N ARG A 289 -3.20 14.58 -14.07
CA ARG A 289 -4.11 14.91 -15.19
C ARG A 289 -5.56 14.93 -14.74
N PRO A 290 -6.36 15.89 -15.22
CA PRO A 290 -7.80 15.85 -15.02
C PRO A 290 -8.39 14.65 -15.77
N LEU A 291 -9.44 14.07 -15.19
CA LEU A 291 -10.23 13.01 -15.79
C LEU A 291 -11.70 13.24 -15.42
N VAL A 292 -12.51 13.45 -16.45
CA VAL A 292 -13.96 13.63 -16.33
C VAL A 292 -14.63 12.34 -16.77
N LEU A 293 -15.49 11.79 -15.93
CA LEU A 293 -16.21 10.56 -16.21
C LEU A 293 -17.72 10.79 -16.02
N PRO A 294 -18.58 10.24 -16.90
CA PRO A 294 -20.02 10.28 -16.67
C PRO A 294 -20.35 9.46 -15.40
N LEU A 295 -21.26 9.95 -14.58
CA LEU A 295 -21.75 9.22 -13.42
C LEU A 295 -22.81 8.20 -13.85
N LEU A 296 -22.38 6.99 -14.18
CA LEU A 296 -23.27 5.91 -14.62
C LEU A 296 -24.30 5.55 -13.53
N PRO A 297 -25.55 5.18 -13.87
CA PRO A 297 -26.59 4.87 -12.88
C PRO A 297 -26.16 3.83 -11.84
N GLU A 298 -25.48 2.77 -12.24
CA GLU A 298 -24.97 1.74 -11.33
C GLU A 298 -23.94 2.32 -10.34
N VAL A 299 -23.05 3.20 -10.81
CA VAL A 299 -22.05 3.87 -9.96
C VAL A 299 -22.70 4.87 -9.03
N ALA A 300 -23.65 5.66 -9.52
CA ALA A 300 -24.43 6.58 -8.73
C ALA A 300 -25.17 5.87 -7.60
N GLY A 301 -25.86 4.78 -7.91
CA GLY A 301 -26.57 3.98 -6.92
C GLY A 301 -25.63 3.37 -5.87
N ALA A 302 -24.47 2.85 -6.29
CA ALA A 302 -23.48 2.29 -5.38
C ALA A 302 -22.87 3.35 -4.45
N LEU A 303 -22.54 4.52 -4.98
CA LEU A 303 -22.01 5.64 -4.20
C LEU A 303 -23.06 6.19 -3.24
N SER A 304 -24.29 6.42 -3.69
CA SER A 304 -25.41 6.90 -2.85
C SER A 304 -25.67 5.93 -1.70
N ALA A 305 -25.80 4.63 -1.96
CA ALA A 305 -26.02 3.63 -0.93
C ALA A 305 -24.90 3.59 0.10
N TYR A 306 -23.66 3.78 -0.34
CA TYR A 306 -22.55 3.87 0.60
C TYR A 306 -22.55 5.18 1.39
N LEU A 307 -22.77 6.33 0.74
CA LEU A 307 -22.69 7.64 1.38
C LEU A 307 -23.81 7.85 2.40
N LEU A 308 -25.02 7.38 2.10
CA LEU A 308 -26.20 7.55 2.96
C LEU A 308 -26.21 6.54 4.12
N ASP A 309 -25.99 5.26 3.83
CA ASP A 309 -26.24 4.18 4.80
C ASP A 309 -24.98 3.37 5.17
N GLY A 310 -23.82 3.70 4.60
CA GLY A 310 -22.63 2.91 4.83
C GLY A 310 -21.44 3.71 5.35
N ARG A 311 -21.30 4.97 4.97
CA ARG A 311 -20.13 5.78 5.29
C ARG A 311 -20.14 6.22 6.76
N PRO A 312 -19.06 5.94 7.52
CA PRO A 312 -18.95 6.46 8.88
C PRO A 312 -19.03 7.99 8.92
N VAL A 313 -19.67 8.52 9.96
CA VAL A 313 -19.72 9.98 10.20
C VAL A 313 -18.31 10.50 10.39
N SER A 314 -17.91 11.45 9.56
CA SER A 314 -16.57 12.03 9.55
C SER A 314 -16.57 13.41 8.91
N THR A 315 -15.73 14.31 9.40
CA THR A 315 -15.45 15.61 8.78
C THR A 315 -14.53 15.50 7.56
N ASN A 316 -13.89 14.34 7.36
CA ASN A 316 -13.01 14.11 6.22
C ASN A 316 -13.83 14.03 4.93
N ARG A 317 -13.40 14.76 3.92
CA ARG A 317 -14.12 14.83 2.64
C ARG A 317 -13.77 13.68 1.66
N THR A 318 -12.84 12.78 2.01
CA THR A 318 -12.61 11.57 1.21
C THR A 318 -13.82 10.66 1.23
N VAL A 319 -14.25 10.17 0.07
CA VAL A 319 -15.43 9.31 -0.09
C VAL A 319 -15.25 8.03 0.74
N PHE A 320 -14.16 7.30 0.53
CA PHE A 320 -13.95 5.98 1.12
C PHE A 320 -13.12 6.04 2.40
N LEU A 321 -13.75 5.63 3.49
CA LEU A 321 -13.15 5.55 4.82
C LEU A 321 -12.93 4.10 5.25
N ARG A 322 -12.03 3.90 6.20
CA ARG A 322 -11.93 2.62 6.90
C ARG A 322 -13.14 2.44 7.82
N HIS A 323 -13.63 1.23 7.94
CA HIS A 323 -14.73 0.88 8.84
C HIS A 323 -14.25 0.38 10.22
N ASN A 324 -13.00 0.65 10.52
CA ASN A 324 -12.43 0.44 11.86
C ASN A 324 -11.98 1.79 12.40
N ALA A 325 -12.26 2.02 13.69
CA ALA A 325 -11.81 3.24 14.35
C ALA A 325 -10.30 3.50 14.08
N PRO A 326 -9.92 4.75 13.90
CA PRO A 326 -10.70 5.98 14.03
C PRO A 326 -11.44 6.43 12.76
N PHE A 327 -11.89 5.53 11.89
CA PHE A 327 -12.68 5.78 10.68
C PHE A 327 -12.05 6.79 9.70
N GLU A 328 -10.75 6.78 9.62
CA GLU A 328 -9.97 7.65 8.73
C GLU A 328 -9.92 7.13 7.29
N PRO A 329 -9.49 7.97 6.34
CA PRO A 329 -9.15 7.52 5.00
C PRO A 329 -8.14 6.37 5.00
N PHE A 330 -8.12 5.61 3.93
CA PHE A 330 -7.10 4.58 3.74
C PHE A 330 -5.69 5.21 3.66
N ALA A 331 -4.69 4.54 4.22
CA ALA A 331 -3.31 4.98 4.13
C ALA A 331 -2.85 5.12 2.66
N VAL A 332 -1.91 6.04 2.42
CA VAL A 332 -1.38 6.34 1.08
C VAL A 332 -0.81 5.10 0.38
N GLU A 333 -0.28 4.15 1.13
CA GLU A 333 0.27 2.87 0.63
C GLU A 333 -0.81 1.83 0.34
N ASN A 334 -2.03 2.00 0.85
CA ASN A 334 -3.11 1.03 0.65
C ASN A 334 -3.56 1.03 -0.81
N ASN A 335 -3.53 -0.12 -1.44
CA ASN A 335 -3.94 -0.33 -2.83
C ASN A 335 -5.30 -1.00 -2.97
N LEU A 336 -6.08 -1.05 -1.89
CA LEU A 336 -7.43 -1.65 -1.83
C LEU A 336 -7.48 -3.13 -2.28
N ALA A 337 -6.33 -3.80 -2.37
CA ALA A 337 -6.25 -5.17 -2.90
C ALA A 337 -6.98 -6.20 -2.03
N THR A 338 -7.17 -5.92 -0.74
CA THR A 338 -7.91 -6.81 0.16
C THR A 338 -9.37 -6.91 -0.27
N ILE A 339 -10.00 -5.81 -0.66
CA ILE A 339 -11.39 -5.77 -1.15
C ILE A 339 -11.55 -6.72 -2.33
N MET A 340 -10.68 -6.61 -3.33
CA MET A 340 -10.72 -7.47 -4.52
C MET A 340 -10.43 -8.93 -4.18
N ARG A 341 -9.43 -9.21 -3.33
CA ARG A 341 -9.09 -10.58 -2.94
C ARG A 341 -10.22 -11.26 -2.17
N ASP A 342 -10.92 -10.52 -1.33
CA ASP A 342 -12.06 -11.05 -0.57
C ASP A 342 -13.25 -11.34 -1.49
N ALA A 343 -13.51 -10.47 -2.48
CA ALA A 343 -14.53 -10.71 -3.48
C ALA A 343 -14.20 -11.94 -4.37
N LEU A 344 -12.94 -12.06 -4.85
CA LEU A 344 -12.48 -13.22 -5.60
C LEU A 344 -12.62 -14.53 -4.80
N ARG A 345 -12.31 -14.50 -3.50
CA ARG A 345 -12.45 -15.68 -2.63
C ARG A 345 -13.90 -16.14 -2.53
N ARG A 346 -14.86 -15.22 -2.43
CA ARG A 346 -16.29 -15.54 -2.34
C ARG A 346 -16.83 -16.27 -3.59
N VAL A 347 -16.22 -16.04 -4.75
CA VAL A 347 -16.64 -16.69 -6.01
C VAL A 347 -15.75 -17.86 -6.42
N GLY A 348 -14.85 -18.34 -5.53
CA GLY A 348 -13.97 -19.46 -5.80
C GLY A 348 -12.77 -19.15 -6.71
N LEU A 349 -12.45 -17.86 -6.91
CA LEU A 349 -11.33 -17.41 -7.74
C LEU A 349 -10.09 -16.97 -6.91
N ALA A 350 -9.98 -17.45 -5.67
CA ALA A 350 -8.87 -17.08 -4.78
C ALA A 350 -7.50 -17.54 -5.31
N ASP A 351 -7.44 -18.73 -5.90
CA ASP A 351 -6.21 -19.41 -6.33
C ASP A 351 -5.89 -19.20 -7.82
N ARG A 352 -6.66 -18.33 -8.51
CA ARG A 352 -6.34 -17.99 -9.89
C ARG A 352 -4.90 -17.48 -10.02
N PRO A 353 -4.18 -17.86 -11.08
CA PRO A 353 -2.85 -17.32 -11.35
C PRO A 353 -2.92 -15.81 -11.63
N GLY A 354 -1.82 -15.10 -11.42
CA GLY A 354 -1.67 -13.70 -11.78
C GLY A 354 -2.16 -12.70 -10.75
N ARG A 355 -2.73 -11.58 -11.21
CA ARG A 355 -3.09 -10.43 -10.36
C ARG A 355 -4.40 -10.67 -9.60
N ARG A 356 -4.41 -10.25 -8.33
CA ARG A 356 -5.56 -10.37 -7.42
C ARG A 356 -5.98 -9.02 -6.81
N GLY A 357 -5.63 -7.92 -7.44
CA GLY A 357 -5.98 -6.56 -6.99
C GLY A 357 -6.84 -5.84 -8.02
N LEU A 358 -7.29 -4.61 -7.70
CA LEU A 358 -8.19 -3.82 -8.55
C LEU A 358 -7.66 -3.57 -9.98
N TYR A 359 -6.34 -3.64 -10.19
CA TYR A 359 -5.77 -3.57 -11.55
C TYR A 359 -6.28 -4.68 -12.48
N LEU A 360 -6.79 -5.79 -11.94
CA LEU A 360 -7.42 -6.85 -12.72
C LEU A 360 -8.64 -6.31 -13.49
N PHE A 361 -9.53 -5.56 -12.84
CA PHE A 361 -10.66 -4.91 -13.51
C PHE A 361 -10.23 -3.92 -14.58
N ARG A 362 -9.18 -3.14 -14.30
CA ARG A 362 -8.64 -2.18 -15.27
C ARG A 362 -8.11 -2.88 -16.53
N HIS A 363 -7.40 -4.00 -16.37
CA HIS A 363 -6.94 -4.79 -17.51
C HIS A 363 -8.12 -5.41 -18.27
N THR A 364 -9.10 -5.95 -17.56
CA THR A 364 -10.32 -6.50 -18.13
C THR A 364 -11.08 -5.47 -18.95
N LEU A 365 -11.33 -4.27 -18.40
CA LEU A 365 -12.00 -3.20 -19.11
C LEU A 365 -11.25 -2.77 -20.38
N ALA A 366 -9.93 -2.57 -20.27
CA ALA A 366 -9.12 -2.18 -21.42
C ALA A 366 -9.16 -3.22 -22.56
N THR A 367 -9.05 -4.51 -22.21
CA THR A 367 -9.14 -5.59 -23.20
C THR A 367 -10.52 -5.68 -23.83
N ARG A 368 -11.59 -5.51 -23.05
CA ARG A 368 -12.97 -5.51 -23.55
C ARG A 368 -13.25 -4.36 -24.50
N LEU A 369 -12.81 -3.14 -24.13
CA LEU A 369 -12.96 -1.97 -25.02
C LEU A 369 -12.22 -2.19 -26.34
N LEU A 370 -11.07 -2.84 -26.31
CA LEU A 370 -10.32 -3.18 -27.51
C LEU A 370 -11.07 -4.23 -28.35
N ALA A 371 -11.58 -5.29 -27.72
CA ALA A 371 -12.30 -6.37 -28.40
C ALA A 371 -13.60 -5.89 -29.11
N VAL A 372 -14.21 -4.82 -28.61
CA VAL A 372 -15.36 -4.16 -29.27
C VAL A 372 -14.92 -3.05 -30.25
N GLY A 373 -13.64 -3.04 -30.65
CA GLY A 373 -13.12 -2.16 -31.71
C GLY A 373 -12.90 -0.70 -31.30
N GLN A 374 -12.87 -0.39 -29.99
CA GLN A 374 -12.62 1.00 -29.57
C GLN A 374 -11.19 1.43 -29.91
N PRO A 375 -10.98 2.66 -30.44
CA PRO A 375 -9.66 3.17 -30.75
C PRO A 375 -8.76 3.22 -29.51
N LEU A 376 -7.47 2.87 -29.67
CA LEU A 376 -6.49 2.91 -28.56
C LEU A 376 -6.43 4.26 -27.84
N LYS A 377 -6.66 5.36 -28.60
CA LYS A 377 -6.71 6.70 -28.01
C LYS A 377 -7.90 6.86 -27.07
N ALA A 378 -9.10 6.43 -27.47
CA ALA A 378 -10.29 6.48 -26.63
C ALA A 378 -10.12 5.63 -25.37
N ILE A 379 -9.56 4.41 -25.49
CA ILE A 379 -9.22 3.56 -24.34
C ILE A 379 -8.20 4.26 -23.41
N ALA A 380 -7.18 4.91 -23.99
CA ALA A 380 -6.19 5.65 -23.21
C ALA A 380 -6.83 6.83 -22.47
N ASP A 381 -7.75 7.55 -23.08
CA ASP A 381 -8.45 8.70 -22.50
C ASP A 381 -9.36 8.23 -21.33
N VAL A 382 -10.19 7.20 -21.52
CA VAL A 382 -11.05 6.62 -20.48
C VAL A 382 -10.22 6.14 -19.29
N LEU A 383 -9.10 5.48 -19.54
CA LEU A 383 -8.22 4.98 -18.48
C LEU A 383 -7.32 6.08 -17.90
N GLY A 384 -7.25 7.25 -18.51
CA GLY A 384 -6.35 8.34 -18.13
C GLY A 384 -4.88 7.92 -18.25
N HIS A 385 -4.49 7.31 -19.38
CA HIS A 385 -3.10 7.01 -19.68
C HIS A 385 -2.38 8.26 -20.18
N ALA A 386 -1.16 8.49 -19.70
CA ALA A 386 -0.33 9.58 -20.18
C ALA A 386 0.19 9.35 -21.60
N SER A 387 0.18 8.10 -22.07
CA SER A 387 0.66 7.68 -23.39
C SER A 387 -0.12 6.46 -23.86
N THR A 388 -0.47 6.45 -25.15
CA THR A 388 -1.09 5.32 -25.86
C THR A 388 -0.19 4.07 -25.81
N GLN A 389 1.13 4.25 -25.69
CA GLN A 389 2.08 3.13 -25.50
C GLN A 389 1.72 2.25 -24.29
N THR A 390 1.12 2.82 -23.25
CA THR A 390 0.64 2.04 -22.10
C THR A 390 -0.58 1.20 -22.47
N THR A 391 -1.42 1.72 -23.35
CA THR A 391 -2.63 1.05 -23.85
C THR A 391 -2.28 -0.04 -24.87
N TYR A 392 -1.23 0.14 -25.64
CA TYR A 392 -0.75 -0.83 -26.63
C TYR A 392 -0.44 -2.21 -26.06
N GLY A 393 -0.14 -2.30 -24.77
CA GLY A 393 0.03 -3.60 -24.09
C GLY A 393 -1.21 -4.50 -24.11
N TYR A 394 -2.40 -3.96 -24.34
CA TYR A 394 -3.67 -4.71 -24.39
C TYR A 394 -3.96 -5.30 -25.77
N THR A 395 -3.41 -4.78 -26.87
CA THR A 395 -3.65 -5.28 -28.24
C THR A 395 -3.25 -6.74 -28.45
N ARG A 396 -2.51 -7.32 -27.52
CA ARG A 396 -2.01 -8.69 -27.57
C ARG A 396 -2.98 -9.73 -27.05
N VAL A 397 -4.04 -9.30 -26.37
CA VAL A 397 -5.08 -10.22 -25.85
C VAL A 397 -6.08 -10.56 -26.94
N GLU A 398 -6.08 -9.78 -28.02
CA GLU A 398 -7.02 -9.96 -29.13
C GLU A 398 -6.45 -10.96 -30.16
N VAL A 399 -6.32 -12.22 -29.74
CA VAL A 399 -5.81 -13.31 -30.57
C VAL A 399 -6.76 -13.60 -31.75
N ASP A 400 -8.06 -13.38 -31.56
CA ASP A 400 -9.05 -13.64 -32.60
C ASP A 400 -8.99 -12.60 -33.73
N GLY A 401 -8.76 -11.31 -33.40
CA GLY A 401 -8.48 -10.28 -34.40
C GLY A 401 -7.16 -10.51 -35.13
N LEU A 402 -6.15 -11.05 -34.46
CA LEU A 402 -4.88 -11.43 -35.11
C LEU A 402 -5.04 -12.66 -36.01
N ARG A 403 -5.90 -13.60 -35.67
CA ARG A 403 -6.19 -14.76 -36.51
C ARG A 403 -6.87 -14.37 -37.83
N SER A 404 -7.72 -13.35 -37.79
CA SER A 404 -8.43 -12.87 -38.99
C SER A 404 -7.51 -12.21 -40.03
N VAL A 405 -6.32 -11.74 -39.61
CA VAL A 405 -5.29 -11.14 -40.50
C VAL A 405 -4.05 -12.01 -40.65
N ALA A 406 -4.01 -13.16 -39.99
CA ALA A 406 -2.93 -14.13 -40.15
C ALA A 406 -3.07 -14.81 -41.51
N ILE A 407 -2.07 -14.66 -42.34
CA ILE A 407 -1.95 -15.39 -43.62
C ILE A 407 -1.83 -16.87 -43.26
N SER A 408 -2.67 -17.73 -43.85
CA SER A 408 -2.59 -19.17 -43.63
C SER A 408 -1.25 -19.69 -44.17
N ALA A 409 -0.71 -20.74 -43.55
CA ALA A 409 0.53 -21.37 -44.03
C ALA A 409 0.35 -21.88 -45.51
N GLU A 410 -0.87 -22.20 -45.89
CA GLU A 410 -1.21 -22.63 -47.25
C GLU A 410 -1.15 -21.47 -48.27
N GLU A 411 -1.37 -20.22 -47.86
CA GLU A 411 -1.25 -19.06 -48.74
C GLU A 411 0.20 -18.58 -48.91
N VAL A 412 1.10 -19.00 -48.01
CA VAL A 412 2.55 -18.62 -48.08
C VAL A 412 3.33 -19.64 -48.93
N ILE A 413 2.82 -20.83 -49.16
CA ILE A 413 3.50 -21.95 -49.86
C ILE A 413 3.09 -21.96 -51.35
N ARG A 414 2.20 -21.09 -51.81
CA ARG A 414 1.91 -20.84 -53.23
C ARG A 414 2.76 -19.71 -53.76
#